data_4721db16ed3bcfa2f1ac367ef837e18f
#
_entry.id   4721db16ed3bcfa2f1ac367ef837e18f
#
_cell.length_a   1.000
_cell.length_b   1.000
_cell.length_c   1.000
_cell.angle_alpha   90.00
_cell.angle_beta   90.00
_cell.angle_gamma   90.00
#
_symmetry.space_group_name_H-M   'P 1'
#
loop_
_entity.id
_entity.type
_entity.pdbx_description
1 polymer ?
#
loop_
_entity_poly.entity_id
_entity_poly.type
_entity_poly.pdbx_seq_one_letter_code
_entity_poly.pdbx_strand_id
1 'polypeptide(L)'
;QKWLPRWKQEGLTKNLGINLQPSKIDSIRTQKEFLLEDELLVLRQENETLTKRIESQERLLRMVAHELRTPLTAATLAVQSQKLGQIDISKLQEVIKRRLEEIELLSQDLLEVGTTKWEALFNPQKIDLGNISAEVILELEKFWRLRNIEIDTDIPSDLPSVFADQRRMRQVFLNLIENAIKFSKDSGSIKITMIHKTNQWVEITICDKGAGIPLSEQKRIFLDRVRLPQTSEGTSGFGIGLSVCRRIVQVHGGRIWVVSEIGEGSCFHFTVPVWQGQNKEQQYLTKG
;
A
#
# COMPACT_ATOMS: atom_id res chain seq x y z
N GLN A 1 42.54 11.80 -15.71
CA GLN A 1 43.78 12.07 -14.93
C GLN A 1 45.01 11.52 -15.64
N LYS A 2 45.53 12.33 -16.53
CA LYS A 2 46.83 12.13 -17.20
C LYS A 2 47.94 12.64 -16.31
N TRP A 3 49.03 11.86 -16.21
CA TRP A 3 50.38 12.30 -15.90
C TRP A 3 50.80 12.32 -14.42
N LEU A 4 51.24 11.14 -13.92
CA LEU A 4 52.36 11.12 -13.00
C LEU A 4 53.64 10.94 -13.84
N PRO A 5 54.67 11.80 -13.67
CA PRO A 5 55.90 11.69 -14.42
C PRO A 5 56.65 10.38 -14.13
N ARG A 6 57.29 9.82 -15.16
CA ARG A 6 58.01 8.52 -15.16
C ARG A 6 58.97 8.33 -13.99
N TRP A 7 59.58 9.40 -13.49
CA TRP A 7 60.49 9.37 -12.35
C TRP A 7 59.80 9.10 -10.99
N LYS A 8 58.47 9.39 -10.84
CA LYS A 8 57.73 9.00 -9.62
C LYS A 8 57.36 7.52 -9.63
N GLN A 9 57.26 6.88 -10.77
CA GLN A 9 57.03 5.44 -10.88
C GLN A 9 58.28 4.64 -10.51
N GLU A 10 59.46 5.11 -10.89
CA GLU A 10 60.76 4.45 -10.59
C GLU A 10 61.18 4.60 -9.11
N GLY A 11 60.73 5.65 -8.42
CA GLY A 11 61.02 5.87 -7.00
C GLY A 11 60.24 4.96 -6.06
N LEU A 12 59.05 4.54 -6.41
CA LEU A 12 58.23 3.65 -5.57
C LEU A 12 58.66 2.18 -5.63
N THR A 13 59.24 1.74 -6.75
CA THR A 13 59.74 0.36 -6.91
C THR A 13 61.09 0.12 -6.23
N LYS A 14 61.92 1.15 -6.09
CA LYS A 14 63.23 1.05 -5.41
C LYS A 14 63.16 0.92 -3.89
N ASN A 15 62.09 1.44 -3.27
CA ASN A 15 61.98 1.41 -1.80
C ASN A 15 61.38 0.11 -1.22
N LEU A 16 60.82 -0.76 -2.05
CA LEU A 16 60.16 -2.00 -1.60
C LEU A 16 60.93 -3.29 -1.93
N GLY A 17 62.07 -3.20 -2.64
CA GLY A 17 62.90 -4.38 -2.98
C GLY A 17 62.19 -5.42 -3.88
N ILE A 18 61.07 -5.07 -4.52
CA ILE A 18 60.30 -5.98 -5.32
C ILE A 18 60.58 -5.72 -6.79
N ASN A 19 61.38 -6.60 -7.40
CA ASN A 19 61.67 -6.55 -8.83
C ASN A 19 60.59 -7.24 -9.63
N LEU A 20 59.45 -6.53 -9.84
CA LEU A 20 58.36 -7.02 -10.67
C LEU A 20 58.64 -6.71 -12.16
N GLN A 21 58.51 -7.71 -13.03
CA GLN A 21 58.59 -7.50 -14.47
C GLN A 21 57.51 -6.51 -14.93
N PRO A 22 57.78 -5.61 -15.88
CA PRO A 22 56.81 -4.61 -16.37
C PRO A 22 55.48 -5.20 -16.80
N SER A 23 55.46 -6.38 -17.41
CA SER A 23 54.27 -7.10 -17.82
C SER A 23 53.33 -7.51 -16.65
N LYS A 24 53.94 -7.79 -15.46
CA LYS A 24 53.16 -8.09 -14.24
C LYS A 24 52.52 -6.84 -13.64
N ILE A 25 53.20 -5.71 -13.70
CA ILE A 25 52.70 -4.42 -13.22
C ILE A 25 51.50 -3.98 -14.06
N ASP A 26 51.58 -4.11 -15.37
CA ASP A 26 50.46 -3.78 -16.28
C ASP A 26 49.27 -4.71 -16.09
N SER A 27 49.51 -6.00 -15.90
CA SER A 27 48.40 -6.97 -15.59
C SER A 27 47.68 -6.63 -14.29
N ILE A 28 48.42 -6.32 -13.20
CA ILE A 28 47.85 -5.93 -11.91
C ILE A 28 47.11 -4.60 -12.02
N ARG A 29 47.58 -3.67 -12.81
CA ARG A 29 46.94 -2.38 -13.06
C ARG A 29 45.63 -2.55 -13.80
N THR A 30 45.62 -3.33 -14.87
CA THR A 30 44.39 -3.62 -15.65
C THR A 30 43.36 -4.33 -14.81
N GLN A 31 43.76 -5.29 -13.97
CA GLN A 31 42.86 -5.99 -13.06
C GLN A 31 42.28 -5.06 -12.00
N LYS A 32 43.07 -4.13 -11.48
CA LYS A 32 42.59 -3.13 -10.49
C LYS A 32 41.67 -2.09 -11.14
N GLU A 33 41.95 -1.67 -12.37
CA GLU A 33 41.06 -0.78 -13.13
C GLU A 33 39.73 -1.45 -13.40
N PHE A 34 39.67 -2.73 -13.77
CA PHE A 34 38.46 -3.50 -13.97
C PHE A 34 37.62 -3.63 -12.67
N LEU A 35 38.27 -3.95 -11.55
CA LEU A 35 37.58 -4.02 -10.24
C LEU A 35 36.98 -2.68 -9.81
N LEU A 36 37.72 -1.57 -10.07
CA LEU A 36 37.21 -0.22 -9.78
C LEU A 36 36.06 0.19 -10.66
N GLU A 37 36.02 -0.25 -11.91
CA GLU A 37 34.88 -0.02 -12.84
C GLU A 37 33.62 -0.78 -12.37
N ASP A 38 33.79 -2.03 -11.93
CA ASP A 38 32.69 -2.82 -11.37
C ASP A 38 32.14 -2.20 -10.06
N GLU A 39 33.02 -1.79 -9.13
CA GLU A 39 32.59 -1.08 -7.92
C GLU A 39 31.84 0.23 -8.24
N LEU A 40 32.34 0.99 -9.21
CA LEU A 40 31.67 2.22 -9.66
C LEU A 40 30.31 1.95 -10.27
N LEU A 41 30.15 0.85 -10.98
CA LEU A 41 28.86 0.46 -11.58
C LEU A 41 27.84 0.12 -10.47
N VAL A 42 28.25 -0.67 -9.49
CA VAL A 42 27.41 -1.03 -8.33
C VAL A 42 26.99 0.21 -7.55
N LEU A 43 27.95 1.09 -7.22
CA LEU A 43 27.66 2.33 -6.49
C LEU A 43 26.73 3.28 -7.27
N ARG A 44 26.83 3.32 -8.60
CA ARG A 44 25.89 4.10 -9.44
C ARG A 44 24.49 3.53 -9.37
N GLN A 45 24.33 2.21 -9.45
CA GLN A 45 23.02 1.55 -9.34
C GLN A 45 22.38 1.76 -7.96
N GLU A 46 23.18 1.67 -6.89
CA GLU A 46 22.71 1.98 -5.54
C GLU A 46 22.29 3.45 -5.40
N ASN A 47 23.07 4.36 -5.93
CA ASN A 47 22.76 5.80 -5.90
C ASN A 47 21.47 6.12 -6.68
N GLU A 48 21.28 5.53 -7.86
CA GLU A 48 20.02 5.67 -8.62
C GLU A 48 18.82 5.12 -7.83
N THR A 49 18.98 3.99 -7.16
CA THR A 49 17.95 3.37 -6.34
C THR A 49 17.59 4.25 -5.13
N LEU A 50 18.60 4.78 -4.45
CA LEU A 50 18.42 5.70 -3.32
C LEU A 50 17.76 7.02 -3.76
N THR A 51 18.19 7.57 -4.88
CA THR A 51 17.59 8.80 -5.45
C THR A 51 16.11 8.62 -5.75
N LYS A 52 15.73 7.52 -6.42
CA LYS A 52 14.32 7.18 -6.67
C LYS A 52 13.52 7.02 -5.37
N ARG A 53 14.14 6.47 -4.33
CA ARG A 53 13.52 6.29 -3.01
C ARG A 53 13.29 7.63 -2.32
N ILE A 54 14.28 8.54 -2.34
CA ILE A 54 14.18 9.90 -1.80
C ILE A 54 13.08 10.68 -2.52
N GLU A 55 13.07 10.70 -3.86
CA GLU A 55 12.04 11.37 -4.64
C GLU A 55 10.64 10.83 -4.35
N SER A 56 10.52 9.52 -4.11
CA SER A 56 9.27 8.88 -3.71
C SER A 56 8.82 9.34 -2.32
N GLN A 57 9.73 9.44 -1.36
CA GLN A 57 9.44 9.95 -0.01
C GLN A 57 9.06 11.43 -0.02
N GLU A 58 9.76 12.26 -0.78
CA GLU A 58 9.42 13.68 -0.90
C GLU A 58 8.04 13.90 -1.53
N ARG A 59 7.69 13.10 -2.56
CA ARG A 59 6.33 13.13 -3.14
C ARG A 59 5.27 12.75 -2.12
N LEU A 60 5.56 11.75 -1.26
CA LEU A 60 4.68 11.35 -0.15
C LEU A 60 4.46 12.51 0.82
N LEU A 61 5.54 13.12 1.30
CA LEU A 61 5.45 14.22 2.26
C LEU A 61 4.68 15.42 1.71
N ARG A 62 4.90 15.78 0.44
CA ARG A 62 4.15 16.86 -0.22
C ARG A 62 2.66 16.56 -0.32
N MET A 63 2.30 15.32 -0.66
CA MET A 63 0.91 14.89 -0.73
C MET A 63 0.26 14.92 0.65
N VAL A 64 0.92 14.36 1.66
CA VAL A 64 0.45 14.37 3.06
C VAL A 64 0.18 15.78 3.53
N ALA A 65 1.12 16.69 3.30
CA ALA A 65 0.95 18.10 3.66
C ALA A 65 -0.25 18.74 2.96
N HIS A 66 -0.50 18.40 1.70
CA HIS A 66 -1.64 18.87 0.95
C HIS A 66 -2.96 18.31 1.49
N GLU A 67 -3.01 17.00 1.72
CA GLU A 67 -4.22 16.30 2.18
C GLU A 67 -4.58 16.64 3.63
N LEU A 68 -3.59 16.89 4.50
CA LEU A 68 -3.83 17.43 5.85
C LEU A 68 -4.35 18.87 5.83
N ARG A 69 -3.87 19.68 4.87
CA ARG A 69 -4.30 21.09 4.75
C ARG A 69 -5.79 21.20 4.47
N THR A 70 -6.35 20.31 3.67
CA THR A 70 -7.77 20.33 3.27
C THR A 70 -8.73 20.21 4.47
N PRO A 71 -8.68 19.18 5.31
CA PRO A 71 -9.56 19.06 6.48
C PRO A 71 -9.27 20.16 7.52
N LEU A 72 -8.01 20.59 7.71
CA LEU A 72 -7.65 21.68 8.60
C LEU A 72 -8.23 23.00 8.14
N THR A 73 -8.16 23.31 6.84
CA THR A 73 -8.78 24.51 6.28
C THR A 73 -10.29 24.51 6.46
N ALA A 74 -10.95 23.36 6.19
CA ALA A 74 -12.40 23.23 6.38
C ALA A 74 -12.81 23.38 7.87
N ALA A 75 -12.04 22.81 8.79
CA ALA A 75 -12.25 23.00 10.24
C ALA A 75 -12.08 24.47 10.64
N THR A 76 -11.05 25.14 10.14
CA THR A 76 -10.79 26.56 10.40
C THR A 76 -11.92 27.46 9.88
N LEU A 77 -12.40 27.20 8.66
CA LEU A 77 -13.55 27.91 8.09
C LEU A 77 -14.83 27.70 8.89
N ALA A 78 -15.08 26.48 9.37
CA ALA A 78 -16.23 26.20 10.23
C ALA A 78 -16.18 27.00 11.53
N VAL A 79 -15.01 27.09 12.18
CA VAL A 79 -14.82 27.91 13.39
C VAL A 79 -15.05 29.39 13.08
N GLN A 80 -14.57 29.89 11.94
CA GLN A 80 -14.81 31.28 11.53
C GLN A 80 -16.29 31.54 11.24
N SER A 81 -16.97 30.65 10.54
CA SER A 81 -18.41 30.75 10.26
C SER A 81 -19.26 30.76 11.54
N GLN A 82 -18.87 29.97 12.55
CA GLN A 82 -19.54 29.99 13.86
C GLN A 82 -19.34 31.34 14.57
N LYS A 83 -18.12 31.89 14.56
CA LYS A 83 -17.83 33.20 15.13
C LYS A 83 -18.61 34.33 14.46
N LEU A 84 -18.94 34.19 13.17
CA LEU A 84 -19.76 35.12 12.41
C LEU A 84 -21.27 34.84 12.56
N GLY A 85 -21.67 33.87 13.38
CA GLY A 85 -23.07 33.51 13.57
C GLY A 85 -23.73 32.82 12.38
N GLN A 86 -22.95 32.33 11.40
CA GLN A 86 -23.45 31.68 10.18
C GLN A 86 -23.81 30.20 10.40
N ILE A 87 -23.22 29.56 11.42
CA ILE A 87 -23.55 28.21 11.84
C ILE A 87 -23.66 28.15 13.37
N ASP A 88 -24.45 27.24 13.89
CA ASP A 88 -24.57 26.98 15.30
C ASP A 88 -23.45 26.06 15.84
N ILE A 89 -23.40 25.92 17.16
CA ILE A 89 -22.38 25.08 17.83
C ILE A 89 -22.55 23.61 17.46
N SER A 90 -23.77 23.12 17.29
CA SER A 90 -24.04 21.71 16.92
C SER A 90 -23.47 21.40 15.54
N LYS A 91 -23.67 22.30 14.60
CA LYS A 91 -23.12 22.16 13.23
C LYS A 91 -21.59 22.26 13.21
N LEU A 92 -21.02 23.16 14.04
CA LEU A 92 -19.57 23.23 14.21
C LEU A 92 -19.01 21.91 14.74
N GLN A 93 -19.64 21.35 15.79
CA GLN A 93 -19.20 20.06 16.37
C GLN A 93 -19.24 18.93 15.34
N GLU A 94 -20.30 18.85 14.54
CA GLU A 94 -20.43 17.85 13.46
C GLU A 94 -19.30 17.98 12.43
N VAL A 95 -19.01 19.21 11.98
CA VAL A 95 -17.95 19.48 11.01
C VAL A 95 -16.58 19.11 11.60
N ILE A 96 -16.28 19.56 12.82
CA ILE A 96 -15.00 19.29 13.48
C ILE A 96 -14.81 17.78 13.67
N LYS A 97 -15.82 17.05 14.18
CA LYS A 97 -15.75 15.60 14.36
C LYS A 97 -15.42 14.90 13.06
N ARG A 98 -16.14 15.21 11.98
CA ARG A 98 -15.89 14.63 10.65
C ARG A 98 -14.48 14.91 10.13
N ARG A 99 -13.94 16.12 10.35
CA ARG A 99 -12.56 16.46 9.90
C ARG A 99 -11.48 15.77 10.73
N LEU A 100 -11.74 15.53 12.01
CA LEU A 100 -10.84 14.75 12.86
C LEU A 100 -10.82 13.28 12.43
N GLU A 101 -11.97 12.69 12.14
CA GLU A 101 -12.07 11.32 11.59
C GLU A 101 -11.29 11.19 10.26
N GLU A 102 -11.41 12.18 9.35
CA GLU A 102 -10.62 12.23 8.11
C GLU A 102 -9.10 12.29 8.37
N ILE A 103 -8.65 13.07 9.35
CA ILE A 103 -7.22 13.16 9.72
C ILE A 103 -6.73 11.86 10.36
N GLU A 104 -7.55 11.22 11.19
CA GLU A 104 -7.21 9.96 11.84
C GLU A 104 -7.01 8.83 10.82
N LEU A 105 -7.91 8.70 9.84
CA LEU A 105 -7.78 7.77 8.73
C LEU A 105 -6.50 8.04 7.92
N LEU A 106 -6.21 9.33 7.61
CA LEU A 106 -4.96 9.73 6.97
C LEU A 106 -3.72 9.31 7.75
N SER A 107 -3.75 9.53 9.07
CA SER A 107 -2.64 9.16 9.96
C SER A 107 -2.41 7.65 9.97
N GLN A 108 -3.47 6.85 10.00
CA GLN A 108 -3.40 5.39 9.92
C GLN A 108 -2.78 4.94 8.60
N ASP A 109 -3.27 5.45 7.45
CA ASP A 109 -2.74 5.15 6.13
C ASP A 109 -1.24 5.51 6.01
N LEU A 110 -0.81 6.63 6.63
CA LEU A 110 0.57 7.09 6.60
C LEU A 110 1.52 6.25 7.44
N LEU A 111 1.09 5.85 8.64
CA LEU A 111 1.86 4.97 9.49
C LEU A 111 2.16 3.63 8.80
N GLU A 112 1.26 3.21 7.91
CA GLU A 112 1.40 1.97 7.16
C GLU A 112 2.35 2.07 5.96
N VAL A 113 2.38 3.21 5.29
CA VAL A 113 3.31 3.44 4.16
C VAL A 113 4.74 3.73 4.63
N GLY A 114 4.90 4.34 5.82
CA GLY A 114 6.18 4.88 6.30
C GLY A 114 7.09 3.91 7.05
N THR A 115 6.60 2.75 7.50
CA THR A 115 7.40 1.89 8.38
C THR A 115 8.02 0.69 7.66
N THR A 116 9.36 0.65 7.60
CA THR A 116 10.15 -0.55 7.30
C THR A 116 9.98 -1.65 8.37
N LYS A 117 9.34 -1.33 9.50
CA LYS A 117 9.01 -2.26 10.60
C LYS A 117 7.67 -2.98 10.42
N TRP A 118 7.05 -2.88 9.28
CA TRP A 118 5.74 -3.45 8.98
C TRP A 118 5.71 -4.97 9.18
N GLU A 119 6.78 -5.64 8.75
CA GLU A 119 6.94 -7.09 8.90
C GLU A 119 7.16 -7.51 10.36
N ALA A 120 7.79 -6.65 11.17
CA ALA A 120 8.05 -6.91 12.58
C ALA A 120 6.77 -6.88 13.46
N LEU A 121 5.68 -6.31 12.98
CA LEU A 121 4.38 -6.24 13.67
C LEU A 121 3.35 -7.22 13.09
N PHE A 122 3.76 -8.04 12.11
CA PHE A 122 2.92 -9.05 11.49
C PHE A 122 2.67 -10.20 12.47
N ASN A 123 1.42 -10.39 12.85
CA ASN A 123 1.01 -11.40 13.81
C ASN A 123 -0.10 -12.30 13.23
N PRO A 124 0.25 -13.24 12.32
CA PRO A 124 -0.71 -14.13 11.71
C PRO A 124 -1.18 -15.18 12.71
N GLN A 125 -2.48 -15.43 12.72
CA GLN A 125 -3.13 -16.42 13.57
C GLN A 125 -4.28 -17.10 12.82
N LYS A 126 -4.86 -18.12 13.42
CA LYS A 126 -6.08 -18.73 12.89
C LYS A 126 -7.25 -17.76 13.08
N ILE A 127 -7.84 -17.29 11.99
CA ILE A 127 -8.97 -16.34 11.99
C ILE A 127 -10.12 -16.81 11.11
N ASP A 128 -11.30 -16.28 11.39
CA ASP A 128 -12.52 -16.45 10.61
C ASP A 128 -12.80 -15.19 9.80
N LEU A 129 -12.76 -15.29 8.47
CA LEU A 129 -12.99 -14.14 7.58
C LEU A 129 -14.47 -13.74 7.51
N GLY A 130 -15.38 -14.68 7.71
CA GLY A 130 -16.83 -14.41 7.75
C GLY A 130 -17.17 -13.45 8.90
N ASN A 131 -16.64 -13.74 10.09
CA ASN A 131 -16.84 -12.88 11.26
C ASN A 131 -16.27 -11.48 11.06
N ILE A 132 -15.04 -11.37 10.52
CA ILE A 132 -14.40 -10.08 10.26
C ILE A 132 -15.21 -9.25 9.25
N SER A 133 -15.68 -9.89 8.17
CA SER A 133 -16.50 -9.19 7.17
C SER A 133 -17.81 -8.69 7.75
N ALA A 134 -18.49 -9.50 8.59
CA ALA A 134 -19.73 -9.12 9.26
C ALA A 134 -19.54 -7.93 10.21
N GLU A 135 -18.47 -7.91 10.99
CA GLU A 135 -18.10 -6.78 11.87
C GLU A 135 -17.91 -5.49 11.06
N VAL A 136 -17.18 -5.55 9.95
CA VAL A 136 -16.94 -4.37 9.09
C VAL A 136 -18.21 -3.89 8.40
N ILE A 137 -19.07 -4.79 7.92
CA ILE A 137 -20.37 -4.44 7.33
C ILE A 137 -21.24 -3.70 8.35
N LEU A 138 -21.28 -4.19 9.59
CA LEU A 138 -22.03 -3.54 10.68
C LEU A 138 -21.46 -2.16 11.03
N GLU A 139 -20.15 -2.02 11.09
CA GLU A 139 -19.49 -0.73 11.34
C GLU A 139 -19.81 0.33 10.28
N LEU A 140 -19.92 -0.10 9.02
CA LEU A 140 -20.26 0.76 7.89
C LEU A 140 -21.76 0.93 7.66
N GLU A 141 -22.64 0.36 8.53
CA GLU A 141 -24.09 0.33 8.36
C GLU A 141 -24.70 1.70 8.07
N LYS A 142 -24.27 2.73 8.82
CA LYS A 142 -24.76 4.09 8.63
C LYS A 142 -24.49 4.63 7.21
N PHE A 143 -23.36 4.28 6.62
CA PHE A 143 -22.96 4.82 5.31
C PHE A 143 -23.72 4.16 4.15
N TRP A 144 -23.86 2.83 4.15
CA TRP A 144 -24.58 2.15 3.07
C TRP A 144 -26.09 2.32 3.19
N ARG A 145 -26.66 2.40 4.41
CA ARG A 145 -28.08 2.70 4.61
C ARG A 145 -28.47 4.11 4.15
N LEU A 146 -27.64 5.11 4.42
CA LEU A 146 -27.86 6.50 3.98
C LEU A 146 -27.99 6.62 2.45
N ARG A 147 -27.34 5.72 1.72
CA ARG A 147 -27.37 5.67 0.26
C ARG A 147 -28.34 4.62 -0.29
N ASN A 148 -29.13 3.98 0.57
CA ASN A 148 -30.05 2.89 0.23
C ASN A 148 -29.34 1.75 -0.55
N ILE A 149 -28.08 1.46 -0.22
CA ILE A 149 -27.32 0.37 -0.82
C ILE A 149 -27.70 -0.93 -0.12
N GLU A 150 -27.92 -2.01 -0.88
CA GLU A 150 -28.12 -3.35 -0.35
C GLU A 150 -26.80 -4.10 -0.33
N ILE A 151 -26.49 -4.76 0.81
CA ILE A 151 -25.30 -5.63 0.93
C ILE A 151 -25.76 -7.08 1.02
N ASP A 152 -25.41 -7.87 0.02
CA ASP A 152 -25.66 -9.32 -0.05
C ASP A 152 -24.36 -10.08 0.26
N THR A 153 -24.46 -11.13 1.09
CA THR A 153 -23.31 -11.95 1.49
C THR A 153 -23.56 -13.41 1.15
N ASP A 154 -22.63 -13.99 0.40
CA ASP A 154 -22.65 -15.41 0.01
C ASP A 154 -21.38 -16.07 0.58
N ILE A 155 -21.50 -16.49 1.84
CA ILE A 155 -20.40 -17.03 2.64
C ILE A 155 -20.80 -18.42 3.14
N PRO A 156 -20.14 -19.51 2.66
CA PRO A 156 -20.43 -20.85 3.14
C PRO A 156 -20.21 -21.01 4.64
N SER A 157 -21.11 -21.69 5.33
CA SER A 157 -20.99 -21.95 6.77
C SER A 157 -19.82 -22.85 7.14
N ASP A 158 -19.31 -23.62 6.18
CA ASP A 158 -18.16 -24.53 6.30
C ASP A 158 -16.86 -23.92 5.74
N LEU A 159 -16.82 -22.60 5.55
CA LEU A 159 -15.62 -21.91 5.08
C LEU A 159 -14.45 -22.16 6.04
N PRO A 160 -13.30 -22.66 5.57
CA PRO A 160 -12.17 -22.94 6.44
C PRO A 160 -11.59 -21.65 7.03
N SER A 161 -11.13 -21.72 8.29
CA SER A 161 -10.34 -20.66 8.89
C SER A 161 -9.06 -20.42 8.09
N VAL A 162 -8.57 -19.20 8.08
CA VAL A 162 -7.36 -18.79 7.36
C VAL A 162 -6.23 -18.45 8.34
N PHE A 163 -4.99 -18.44 7.83
CA PHE A 163 -3.81 -18.03 8.58
C PHE A 163 -3.45 -16.61 8.19
N ALA A 164 -3.86 -15.63 9.03
CA ALA A 164 -3.66 -14.22 8.72
C ALA A 164 -3.65 -13.33 9.97
N ASP A 165 -3.14 -12.12 9.85
CA ASP A 165 -3.25 -11.08 10.87
C ASP A 165 -4.65 -10.47 10.83
N GLN A 166 -5.41 -10.64 11.93
CA GLN A 166 -6.80 -10.20 12.02
C GLN A 166 -6.98 -8.70 11.78
N ARG A 167 -6.11 -7.86 12.36
CA ARG A 167 -6.21 -6.39 12.22
C ARG A 167 -5.97 -5.98 10.77
N ARG A 168 -5.01 -6.63 10.11
CA ARG A 168 -4.68 -6.35 8.72
C ARG A 168 -5.76 -6.83 7.77
N MET A 169 -6.34 -8.00 8.00
CA MET A 169 -7.47 -8.47 7.19
C MET A 169 -8.70 -7.57 7.37
N ARG A 170 -9.01 -7.16 8.61
CA ARG A 170 -10.07 -6.19 8.87
C ARG A 170 -9.88 -4.90 8.06
N GLN A 171 -8.65 -4.41 7.97
CA GLN A 171 -8.33 -3.24 7.18
C GLN A 171 -8.52 -3.46 5.67
N VAL A 172 -8.18 -4.64 5.12
CA VAL A 172 -8.47 -4.97 3.72
C VAL A 172 -9.98 -4.91 3.47
N PHE A 173 -10.80 -5.54 4.35
CA PHE A 173 -12.25 -5.49 4.23
C PHE A 173 -12.79 -4.07 4.33
N LEU A 174 -12.32 -3.29 5.31
CA LEU A 174 -12.74 -1.89 5.50
C LEU A 174 -12.49 -1.08 4.22
N ASN A 175 -11.26 -1.08 3.72
CA ASN A 175 -10.90 -0.34 2.52
C ASN A 175 -11.70 -0.76 1.27
N LEU A 176 -11.90 -2.06 1.06
CA LEU A 176 -12.61 -2.56 -0.11
C LEU A 176 -14.13 -2.32 -0.03
N ILE A 177 -14.74 -2.51 1.15
CA ILE A 177 -16.17 -2.28 1.37
C ILE A 177 -16.48 -0.77 1.33
N GLU A 178 -15.66 0.08 1.95
CA GLU A 178 -15.79 1.54 1.82
C GLU A 178 -15.70 1.99 0.37
N ASN A 179 -14.76 1.47 -0.41
CA ASN A 179 -14.65 1.76 -1.83
C ASN A 179 -15.92 1.30 -2.57
N ALA A 180 -16.42 0.10 -2.31
CA ALA A 180 -17.65 -0.39 -2.91
C ALA A 180 -18.86 0.50 -2.58
N ILE A 181 -19.02 0.92 -1.32
CA ILE A 181 -20.07 1.86 -0.90
C ILE A 181 -19.89 3.20 -1.63
N LYS A 182 -18.69 3.74 -1.65
CA LYS A 182 -18.37 5.05 -2.21
C LYS A 182 -18.65 5.14 -3.72
N PHE A 183 -18.28 4.12 -4.48
CA PHE A 183 -18.36 4.12 -5.93
C PHE A 183 -19.65 3.49 -6.49
N SER A 184 -20.42 2.78 -5.69
CA SER A 184 -21.76 2.32 -6.06
C SER A 184 -22.69 3.48 -6.39
N LYS A 185 -23.67 3.23 -7.24
CA LYS A 185 -24.82 4.13 -7.42
C LYS A 185 -25.70 4.10 -6.16
N ASP A 186 -26.44 5.18 -5.92
CA ASP A 186 -27.44 5.19 -4.86
C ASP A 186 -28.53 4.15 -5.19
N SER A 187 -29.05 3.48 -4.17
CA SER A 187 -29.96 2.32 -4.30
C SER A 187 -29.35 1.17 -5.11
N GLY A 188 -28.01 1.06 -5.14
CA GLY A 188 -27.28 -0.04 -5.75
C GLY A 188 -27.14 -1.24 -4.83
N SER A 189 -26.40 -2.26 -5.28
CA SER A 189 -26.10 -3.44 -4.48
C SER A 189 -24.60 -3.73 -4.44
N ILE A 190 -24.16 -4.24 -3.30
CA ILE A 190 -22.80 -4.76 -3.10
C ILE A 190 -22.92 -6.24 -2.77
N LYS A 191 -22.17 -7.08 -3.48
CA LYS A 191 -22.14 -8.52 -3.21
C LYS A 191 -20.76 -8.91 -2.67
N ILE A 192 -20.75 -9.62 -1.53
CA ILE A 192 -19.55 -10.18 -0.90
C ILE A 192 -19.63 -11.69 -0.95
N THR A 193 -18.70 -12.32 -1.64
CA THR A 193 -18.67 -13.78 -1.81
C THR A 193 -17.33 -14.32 -1.29
N MET A 194 -17.37 -15.43 -0.56
CA MET A 194 -16.18 -16.14 -0.13
C MET A 194 -16.27 -17.59 -0.59
N ILE A 195 -15.20 -18.08 -1.20
CA ILE A 195 -15.14 -19.46 -1.68
C ILE A 195 -13.84 -20.15 -1.27
N HIS A 196 -13.94 -21.39 -0.86
CA HIS A 196 -12.78 -22.27 -0.68
C HIS A 196 -12.32 -22.76 -2.06
N LYS A 197 -11.36 -22.07 -2.67
CA LYS A 197 -10.96 -22.29 -4.07
C LYS A 197 -10.10 -23.55 -4.26
N THR A 198 -9.23 -23.79 -3.28
CA THR A 198 -8.35 -24.97 -3.22
C THR A 198 -8.04 -25.28 -1.77
N ASN A 199 -7.50 -26.44 -1.46
CA ASN A 199 -7.07 -26.78 -0.09
C ASN A 199 -6.07 -25.77 0.54
N GLN A 200 -5.62 -24.79 -0.22
CA GLN A 200 -4.62 -23.81 0.23
C GLN A 200 -5.15 -22.38 0.32
N TRP A 201 -6.26 -22.05 -0.36
CA TRP A 201 -6.70 -20.65 -0.53
C TRP A 201 -8.20 -20.49 -0.33
N VAL A 202 -8.56 -19.45 0.42
CA VAL A 202 -9.87 -18.83 0.36
C VAL A 202 -9.77 -17.63 -0.56
N GLU A 203 -10.69 -17.51 -1.51
CA GLU A 203 -10.86 -16.33 -2.37
C GLU A 203 -12.05 -15.54 -1.89
N ILE A 204 -11.86 -14.23 -1.73
CA ILE A 204 -12.86 -13.26 -1.34
C ILE A 204 -13.11 -12.35 -2.53
N THR A 205 -14.38 -12.09 -2.83
CA THR A 205 -14.82 -11.19 -3.90
C THR A 205 -15.78 -10.16 -3.34
N ILE A 206 -15.54 -8.89 -3.64
CA ILE A 206 -16.41 -7.76 -3.28
C ILE A 206 -16.76 -7.04 -4.57
N CYS A 207 -18.03 -7.12 -4.97
CA CYS A 207 -18.54 -6.53 -6.21
C CYS A 207 -19.45 -5.34 -5.91
N ASP A 208 -19.25 -4.23 -6.60
CA ASP A 208 -20.12 -3.05 -6.62
C ASP A 208 -20.81 -2.87 -7.98
N LYS A 209 -21.88 -2.09 -8.02
CA LYS A 209 -22.63 -1.66 -9.22
C LYS A 209 -22.31 -0.19 -9.55
N GLY A 210 -21.04 0.17 -9.49
CA GLY A 210 -20.56 1.54 -9.70
C GLY A 210 -20.25 1.90 -11.14
N ALA A 211 -19.44 2.93 -11.31
CA ALA A 211 -19.04 3.45 -12.62
C ALA A 211 -18.11 2.51 -13.41
N GLY A 212 -17.47 1.56 -12.73
CA GLY A 212 -16.45 0.69 -13.30
C GLY A 212 -15.10 1.38 -13.49
N ILE A 213 -14.09 0.58 -13.87
CA ILE A 213 -12.70 0.99 -13.98
C ILE A 213 -12.19 0.62 -15.38
N PRO A 214 -11.65 1.58 -16.15
CA PRO A 214 -11.08 1.32 -17.46
C PRO A 214 -9.97 0.25 -17.42
N LEU A 215 -9.89 -0.62 -18.40
CA LEU A 215 -8.94 -1.74 -18.44
C LEU A 215 -7.47 -1.26 -18.30
N SER A 216 -7.14 -0.09 -18.87
CA SER A 216 -5.81 0.53 -18.75
C SER A 216 -5.44 0.90 -17.33
N GLU A 217 -6.43 1.15 -16.48
CA GLU A 217 -6.23 1.60 -15.09
C GLU A 217 -6.27 0.45 -14.07
N GLN A 218 -6.87 -0.71 -14.40
CA GLN A 218 -7.08 -1.81 -13.47
C GLN A 218 -5.80 -2.34 -12.80
N LYS A 219 -4.68 -2.32 -13.51
CA LYS A 219 -3.37 -2.68 -12.93
C LYS A 219 -2.77 -1.54 -12.11
N ARG A 220 -3.09 -0.29 -12.48
CA ARG A 220 -2.50 0.91 -11.88
C ARG A 220 -3.13 1.31 -10.57
N ILE A 221 -4.43 1.01 -10.35
CA ILE A 221 -5.15 1.38 -9.11
C ILE A 221 -4.56 0.77 -7.84
N PHE A 222 -3.77 -0.30 -7.95
CA PHE A 222 -3.05 -0.93 -6.85
C PHE A 222 -1.63 -0.37 -6.65
N LEU A 223 -1.19 0.55 -7.49
CA LEU A 223 0.06 1.27 -7.29
C LEU A 223 -0.17 2.42 -6.32
N ASP A 224 0.88 2.80 -5.61
CA ASP A 224 0.79 3.92 -4.68
C ASP A 224 0.32 5.19 -5.40
N ARG A 225 -0.71 5.84 -4.85
CA ARG A 225 -1.17 7.18 -5.24
C ARG A 225 -1.83 7.30 -6.61
N VAL A 226 -2.48 6.26 -7.08
CA VAL A 226 -3.28 6.35 -8.30
C VAL A 226 -4.69 6.82 -7.97
N ARG A 227 -5.10 7.95 -8.55
CA ARG A 227 -6.50 8.43 -8.58
C ARG A 227 -6.98 8.45 -10.01
N LEU A 228 -8.18 7.96 -10.24
CA LEU A 228 -8.81 8.07 -11.56
C LEU A 228 -9.35 9.49 -11.76
N PRO A 229 -9.10 10.14 -12.91
CA PRO A 229 -9.55 11.52 -13.17
C PRO A 229 -11.07 11.73 -13.00
N GLN A 230 -11.85 10.69 -13.23
CA GLN A 230 -13.32 10.70 -13.14
C GLN A 230 -13.86 10.76 -11.70
N THR A 231 -13.00 10.59 -10.68
CA THR A 231 -13.40 10.59 -9.26
C THR A 231 -13.03 11.87 -8.52
N SER A 232 -12.55 12.90 -9.22
CA SER A 232 -11.96 14.10 -8.60
C SER A 232 -12.96 15.12 -8.06
N GLU A 233 -14.25 15.07 -8.45
CA GLU A 233 -15.26 15.98 -7.93
C GLU A 233 -16.12 15.30 -6.85
N GLY A 234 -15.84 15.63 -5.59
CA GLY A 234 -16.70 15.27 -4.44
C GLY A 234 -16.41 13.94 -3.74
N THR A 235 -15.50 13.11 -4.22
CA THR A 235 -15.17 11.84 -3.54
C THR A 235 -13.88 11.96 -2.72
N SER A 236 -14.00 12.01 -1.39
CA SER A 236 -12.87 11.96 -0.45
C SER A 236 -12.13 10.61 -0.53
N GLY A 237 -10.80 10.62 -0.52
CA GLY A 237 -9.96 9.40 -0.45
C GLY A 237 -8.57 9.63 -1.04
N PHE A 238 -7.54 9.07 -0.38
CA PHE A 238 -6.12 9.43 -0.59
C PHE A 238 -5.43 8.65 -1.72
N GLY A 239 -6.12 7.66 -2.35
CA GLY A 239 -5.51 6.78 -3.35
C GLY A 239 -4.45 5.83 -2.75
N ILE A 240 -4.44 5.65 -1.43
CA ILE A 240 -3.50 4.81 -0.69
C ILE A 240 -4.15 3.47 -0.32
N GLY A 241 -5.46 3.44 -0.05
CA GLY A 241 -6.14 2.26 0.48
C GLY A 241 -5.95 0.99 -0.34
N LEU A 242 -6.01 1.06 -1.68
CA LEU A 242 -5.80 -0.12 -2.54
C LEU A 242 -4.34 -0.59 -2.58
N SER A 243 -3.36 0.29 -2.48
CA SER A 243 -1.95 -0.09 -2.40
C SER A 243 -1.63 -0.73 -1.04
N VAL A 244 -2.25 -0.25 0.04
CA VAL A 244 -2.21 -0.89 1.37
C VAL A 244 -2.84 -2.28 1.32
N CYS A 245 -4.03 -2.44 0.72
CA CYS A 245 -4.66 -3.76 0.53
C CYS A 245 -3.72 -4.72 -0.22
N ARG A 246 -3.10 -4.26 -1.31
CA ARG A 246 -2.15 -5.08 -2.07
C ARG A 246 -0.98 -5.51 -1.21
N ARG A 247 -0.38 -4.62 -0.44
CA ARG A 247 0.75 -4.93 0.44
C ARG A 247 0.36 -5.92 1.53
N ILE A 248 -0.79 -5.71 2.19
CA ILE A 248 -1.31 -6.63 3.20
C ILE A 248 -1.47 -8.03 2.61
N VAL A 249 -2.21 -8.16 1.51
CA VAL A 249 -2.48 -9.43 0.87
C VAL A 249 -1.19 -10.12 0.43
N GLN A 250 -0.22 -9.38 -0.12
CA GLN A 250 1.08 -9.93 -0.54
C GLN A 250 1.93 -10.45 0.63
N VAL A 251 1.95 -9.76 1.77
CA VAL A 251 2.66 -10.24 2.98
C VAL A 251 2.05 -11.54 3.51
N HIS A 252 0.73 -11.73 3.33
CA HIS A 252 0.04 -12.98 3.62
C HIS A 252 0.25 -14.07 2.55
N GLY A 253 1.06 -13.79 1.51
CA GLY A 253 1.32 -14.71 0.40
C GLY A 253 0.20 -14.78 -0.64
N GLY A 254 -0.87 -13.98 -0.48
CA GLY A 254 -2.03 -13.94 -1.37
C GLY A 254 -1.84 -13.06 -2.60
N ARG A 255 -2.92 -12.91 -3.37
CA ARG A 255 -3.01 -12.03 -4.55
C ARG A 255 -4.25 -11.16 -4.43
N ILE A 256 -4.18 -9.93 -4.97
CA ILE A 256 -5.33 -9.03 -5.12
C ILE A 256 -5.40 -8.57 -6.58
N TRP A 257 -6.61 -8.52 -7.12
CA TRP A 257 -6.87 -8.02 -8.48
C TRP A 257 -8.29 -7.48 -8.58
N VAL A 258 -8.61 -6.84 -9.71
CA VAL A 258 -9.94 -6.34 -10.03
C VAL A 258 -10.38 -6.85 -11.39
N VAL A 259 -11.66 -7.11 -11.53
CA VAL A 259 -12.36 -7.32 -12.80
C VAL A 259 -13.46 -6.27 -12.86
N SER A 260 -13.44 -5.42 -13.90
CA SER A 260 -14.35 -4.29 -13.98
C SER A 260 -14.63 -3.91 -15.42
N GLU A 261 -15.86 -3.45 -15.67
CA GLU A 261 -16.31 -2.89 -16.93
C GLU A 261 -16.97 -1.54 -16.69
N ILE A 262 -16.70 -0.57 -17.58
CA ILE A 262 -17.25 0.79 -17.45
C ILE A 262 -18.79 0.73 -17.53
N GLY A 263 -19.45 1.28 -16.50
CA GLY A 263 -20.90 1.31 -16.37
C GLY A 263 -21.52 0.11 -15.66
N GLU A 264 -20.80 -1.03 -15.57
CA GLU A 264 -21.28 -2.27 -14.96
C GLU A 264 -20.84 -2.45 -13.50
N GLY A 265 -19.79 -1.73 -13.07
CA GLY A 265 -19.22 -1.80 -11.74
C GLY A 265 -17.88 -2.50 -11.67
N SER A 266 -17.45 -2.87 -10.45
CA SER A 266 -16.16 -3.48 -10.20
C SER A 266 -16.27 -4.64 -9.22
N CYS A 267 -15.53 -5.71 -9.48
CA CYS A 267 -15.34 -6.83 -8.57
C CYS A 267 -13.87 -6.87 -8.13
N PHE A 268 -13.62 -6.59 -6.86
CA PHE A 268 -12.31 -6.74 -6.24
C PHE A 268 -12.17 -8.14 -5.66
N HIS A 269 -11.08 -8.80 -6.00
CA HIS A 269 -10.78 -10.15 -5.58
C HIS A 269 -9.49 -10.18 -4.79
N PHE A 270 -9.44 -10.99 -3.73
CA PHE A 270 -8.17 -11.30 -3.06
C PHE A 270 -8.18 -12.72 -2.48
N THR A 271 -6.97 -13.26 -2.25
CA THR A 271 -6.81 -14.61 -1.70
C THR A 271 -6.06 -14.57 -0.39
N VAL A 272 -6.44 -15.47 0.54
CA VAL A 272 -5.81 -15.65 1.85
C VAL A 272 -5.51 -17.13 2.06
N PRO A 273 -4.34 -17.51 2.65
CA PRO A 273 -4.00 -18.92 2.85
C PRO A 273 -4.88 -19.57 3.91
N VAL A 274 -5.35 -20.78 3.62
CA VAL A 274 -6.10 -21.61 4.57
C VAL A 274 -5.20 -22.00 5.74
N TRP A 275 -5.76 -22.01 6.95
CA TRP A 275 -5.10 -22.56 8.13
C TRP A 275 -4.86 -24.08 7.98
N GLN A 276 -3.62 -24.53 8.05
CA GLN A 276 -3.22 -25.94 7.86
C GLN A 276 -2.67 -26.60 9.16
N GLY A 277 -2.98 -26.04 10.35
CA GLY A 277 -2.46 -26.58 11.61
C GLY A 277 -1.03 -26.10 11.92
N GLN A 278 -0.49 -26.54 13.07
CA GLN A 278 0.76 -26.00 13.67
C GLN A 278 2.04 -26.18 12.83
N ASN A 279 2.05 -27.02 11.81
CA ASN A 279 3.29 -27.33 11.06
C ASN A 279 3.80 -26.22 10.15
N LYS A 280 3.07 -25.11 9.95
CA LYS A 280 3.50 -23.97 9.11
C LYS A 280 3.78 -22.69 9.88
N GLU A 281 3.42 -22.57 11.15
CA GLU A 281 3.80 -21.41 11.98
C GLU A 281 5.33 -21.17 11.98
N GLN A 282 6.12 -22.25 11.99
CA GLN A 282 7.58 -22.16 12.00
C GLN A 282 8.21 -21.74 10.66
N GLN A 283 7.53 -21.94 9.52
CA GLN A 283 8.09 -21.59 8.20
C GLN A 283 8.00 -20.08 7.88
N TYR A 284 7.08 -19.35 8.50
CA TYR A 284 6.96 -17.89 8.33
C TYR A 284 7.87 -17.11 9.30
N LEU A 285 8.19 -17.70 10.47
CA LEU A 285 9.08 -17.10 11.48
C LEU A 285 10.58 -17.23 11.12
N THR A 286 10.94 -18.14 10.20
CA THR A 286 12.35 -18.41 9.79
C THR A 286 12.77 -17.69 8.51
N LYS A 287 11.90 -16.90 7.87
CA LYS A 287 12.20 -16.09 6.66
C LYS A 287 12.28 -14.59 6.93
N GLY A 288 12.33 -14.19 8.22
CA GLY A 288 12.55 -12.81 8.65
C GLY A 288 14.03 -12.52 8.91
#